data_54c2d3d48a3f9a4d24a39c26054f542f
#
_entry.id   54c2d3d48a3f9a4d24a39c26054f542f
#
_cell.length_a   1.000
_cell.length_b   1.000
_cell.length_c   1.000
_cell.angle_alpha   90.00
_cell.angle_beta   90.00
_cell.angle_gamma   90.00
#
_symmetry.space_group_name_H-M   'P 1'
#
loop_
_entity.id
_entity.type
_entity.pdbx_description
1 polymer ?
#
loop_
_entity_poly.entity_id
_entity_poly.type
_entity_poly.pdbx_seq_one_letter_code
_entity_poly.pdbx_strand_id
1 'polypeptide(L)'
;MKGAGVAGWLSGCLAALASVRGRGRGRGARLAFWGIVTAAAAVGLFVVLVSSPAPAAGGAMPQEAYVWQRSWRPAVREALARAAPRMDGFTCLAAEVQIRNGRPTAIRVLPDWPALAAAGRPVGLALRIGPYRGPFAEGDALADFLAGQAAELLREARAGGVQPAELQVDFDCAESDLDGYRRWVQAIRERVAPVPVTVTALPCWLKHRSFARLAAEAGGYVLQVHSLERPRSPEADAVLCDADSARRAVESAGRIGVPFRVALPTYGYVMAFDRGGRFLGVSAEGPMAAWGPDVRLRELRADPAAMAGLVRDWTESRPACMTGLIWYRLPVESDVLNWRWPTLAAAMAGRAPVASLKAELGRPEKGLVEVVLANAGEADGPPGAVVQVRWSAGELLAADAIGGFDLSGRNASSATFSSPTGAARWRLAPGQSRAIGWLRFAGEPEVKADVAR
;
A
#
# COMPACT_ATOMS: atom_id res chain seq x y z
N MET A 1 -1.37 -3.83 -31.01
CA MET A 1 -1.27 -3.36 -32.40
C MET A 1 -0.19 -2.28 -32.54
N LYS A 2 1.11 -2.60 -32.46
CA LYS A 2 2.23 -1.64 -32.67
C LYS A 2 3.44 -2.27 -33.40
N GLY A 3 3.22 -3.34 -34.17
CA GLY A 3 4.26 -3.98 -34.98
C GLY A 3 4.37 -3.54 -36.45
N ALA A 4 3.41 -2.76 -36.93
CA ALA A 4 3.36 -2.41 -38.39
C ALA A 4 4.21 -1.19 -38.78
N GLY A 5 4.64 -0.34 -37.85
CA GLY A 5 5.39 0.89 -38.20
C GLY A 5 6.85 0.69 -38.53
N VAL A 6 7.54 -0.26 -37.91
CA VAL A 6 8.98 -0.47 -38.08
C VAL A 6 9.27 -1.23 -39.40
N ALA A 7 8.42 -2.18 -39.74
CA ALA A 7 8.54 -2.93 -41.00
C ALA A 7 8.33 -2.04 -42.22
N GLY A 8 7.42 -1.05 -42.18
CA GLY A 8 7.18 -0.08 -43.24
C GLY A 8 8.36 0.87 -43.45
N TRP A 9 9.03 1.28 -42.37
CA TRP A 9 10.19 2.18 -42.44
C TRP A 9 11.43 1.48 -42.99
N LEU A 10 11.69 0.24 -42.60
CA LEU A 10 12.77 -0.59 -43.13
C LEU A 10 12.58 -0.88 -44.63
N SER A 11 11.35 -1.11 -45.09
CA SER A 11 11.06 -1.28 -46.52
C SER A 11 11.28 0.00 -47.31
N GLY A 12 10.97 1.17 -46.77
CA GLY A 12 11.26 2.48 -47.38
C GLY A 12 12.75 2.77 -47.49
N CYS A 13 13.52 2.44 -46.47
CA CYS A 13 14.99 2.60 -46.49
C CYS A 13 15.66 1.63 -47.48
N LEU A 14 15.20 0.40 -47.62
CA LEU A 14 15.70 -0.57 -48.58
C LEU A 14 15.38 -0.16 -50.05
N ALA A 15 14.21 0.43 -50.30
CA ALA A 15 13.83 0.96 -51.60
C ALA A 15 14.69 2.19 -52.00
N ALA A 16 15.01 3.07 -51.05
CA ALA A 16 15.91 4.20 -51.26
C ALA A 16 17.35 3.74 -51.56
N LEU A 17 17.82 2.67 -50.91
CA LEU A 17 19.13 2.07 -51.14
C LEU A 17 19.24 1.40 -52.53
N ALA A 18 18.16 0.84 -53.06
CA ALA A 18 18.12 0.26 -54.40
C ALA A 18 18.23 1.33 -55.51
N SER A 19 17.67 2.53 -55.28
CA SER A 19 17.70 3.63 -56.24
C SER A 19 19.10 4.30 -56.41
N VAL A 20 19.93 4.23 -55.36
CA VAL A 20 21.30 4.80 -55.36
C VAL A 20 22.31 3.90 -56.11
N ARG A 21 21.99 2.63 -56.33
CA ARG A 21 22.89 1.65 -56.97
C ARG A 21 23.04 1.87 -58.50
N GLY A 22 22.22 2.74 -59.09
CA GLY A 22 22.14 2.94 -60.56
C GLY A 22 22.95 4.10 -61.12
N ARG A 23 23.53 5.00 -60.36
CA ARG A 23 24.25 6.18 -60.89
C ARG A 23 25.47 6.50 -60.01
N GLY A 24 26.65 6.15 -60.53
CA GLY A 24 27.92 6.73 -60.08
C GLY A 24 29.05 5.74 -59.79
N ARG A 25 29.97 5.56 -60.76
CA ARG A 25 31.27 4.89 -60.62
C ARG A 25 32.33 5.87 -60.11
N GLY A 26 32.19 6.45 -58.88
CA GLY A 26 33.21 7.34 -58.33
C GLY A 26 33.56 6.96 -56.87
N ARG A 27 34.82 7.18 -56.41
CA ARG A 27 35.28 6.96 -55.04
C ARG A 27 34.42 7.68 -54.00
N GLY A 28 33.87 8.85 -54.35
CA GLY A 28 32.99 9.62 -53.49
C GLY A 28 31.64 8.95 -53.17
N ALA A 29 31.05 8.23 -54.17
CA ALA A 29 29.78 7.52 -54.00
C ALA A 29 29.90 6.30 -53.04
N ARG A 30 31.06 5.66 -53.01
CA ARG A 30 31.35 4.55 -52.07
C ARG A 30 31.51 5.04 -50.63
N LEU A 31 32.16 6.17 -50.40
CA LEU A 31 32.33 6.77 -49.10
C LEU A 31 30.98 7.26 -48.54
N ALA A 32 30.13 7.90 -49.34
CA ALA A 32 28.77 8.29 -48.97
C ALA A 32 27.87 7.09 -48.63
N PHE A 33 27.98 6.00 -49.40
CA PHE A 33 27.23 4.76 -49.13
C PHE A 33 27.61 4.13 -47.80
N TRP A 34 28.92 4.01 -47.51
CA TRP A 34 29.38 3.47 -46.23
C TRP A 34 29.05 4.37 -45.06
N GLY A 35 29.05 5.70 -45.22
CA GLY A 35 28.60 6.67 -44.20
C GLY A 35 27.12 6.51 -43.84
N ILE A 36 26.26 6.29 -44.84
CA ILE A 36 24.82 6.07 -44.61
C ILE A 36 24.57 4.71 -43.98
N VAL A 37 25.29 3.66 -44.35
CA VAL A 37 25.15 2.32 -43.78
C VAL A 37 25.61 2.31 -42.31
N THR A 38 26.72 2.98 -41.98
CA THR A 38 27.20 3.10 -40.60
C THR A 38 26.28 3.96 -39.74
N ALA A 39 25.73 5.06 -40.26
CA ALA A 39 24.75 5.88 -39.57
C ALA A 39 23.42 5.12 -39.32
N ALA A 40 22.93 4.38 -40.31
CA ALA A 40 21.73 3.54 -40.18
C ALA A 40 21.95 2.38 -39.18
N ALA A 41 23.13 1.76 -39.19
CA ALA A 41 23.51 0.72 -38.24
C ALA A 41 23.65 1.29 -36.82
N ALA A 42 24.23 2.48 -36.64
CA ALA A 42 24.33 3.17 -35.36
C ALA A 42 22.96 3.59 -34.83
N VAL A 43 22.07 4.10 -35.68
CA VAL A 43 20.69 4.43 -35.30
C VAL A 43 19.90 3.16 -34.98
N GLY A 44 20.07 2.08 -35.76
CA GLY A 44 19.43 0.79 -35.47
C GLY A 44 19.92 0.20 -34.15
N LEU A 45 21.21 0.24 -33.85
CA LEU A 45 21.81 -0.20 -32.61
C LEU A 45 21.34 0.67 -31.44
N PHE A 46 21.27 2.00 -31.63
CA PHE A 46 20.75 2.93 -30.62
C PHE A 46 19.28 2.68 -30.33
N VAL A 47 18.44 2.44 -31.36
CA VAL A 47 17.00 2.10 -31.16
C VAL A 47 16.86 0.77 -30.48
N VAL A 48 17.68 -0.24 -30.77
CA VAL A 48 17.67 -1.55 -30.09
C VAL A 48 18.12 -1.40 -28.63
N LEU A 49 19.16 -0.61 -28.35
CA LEU A 49 19.66 -0.37 -26.99
C LEU A 49 18.67 0.44 -26.13
N VAL A 50 17.94 1.41 -26.74
CA VAL A 50 16.95 2.22 -26.06
C VAL A 50 15.61 1.47 -25.90
N SER A 51 15.35 0.46 -26.75
CA SER A 51 14.10 -0.32 -26.74
C SER A 51 14.24 -1.67 -26.04
N SER A 52 15.41 -2.01 -25.50
CA SER A 52 15.56 -3.25 -24.74
C SER A 52 14.72 -3.16 -23.46
N PRO A 53 13.82 -4.13 -23.22
CA PRO A 53 13.11 -4.18 -21.96
C PRO A 53 14.14 -4.30 -20.82
N ALA A 54 13.84 -3.67 -19.68
CA ALA A 54 14.66 -3.85 -18.50
C ALA A 54 14.79 -5.35 -18.17
N PRO A 55 15.97 -5.82 -17.71
CA PRO A 55 16.12 -7.20 -17.29
C PRO A 55 14.98 -7.60 -16.33
N ALA A 56 14.39 -8.76 -16.58
CA ALA A 56 13.29 -9.28 -15.79
C ALA A 56 13.79 -10.34 -14.79
N ALA A 57 13.15 -10.41 -13.62
CA ALA A 57 13.36 -11.43 -12.62
C ALA A 57 12.01 -12.06 -12.24
N GLY A 58 12.03 -13.29 -11.79
CA GLY A 58 10.88 -14.02 -11.28
C GLY A 58 11.18 -14.68 -9.93
N GLY A 59 10.19 -15.31 -9.34
CA GLY A 59 10.28 -16.00 -8.05
C GLY A 59 9.92 -15.11 -6.86
N ALA A 60 9.89 -15.71 -5.67
CA ALA A 60 9.56 -15.03 -4.43
C ALA A 60 10.46 -13.81 -4.20
N MET A 61 9.90 -12.78 -3.59
CA MET A 61 10.61 -11.55 -3.25
C MET A 61 10.43 -11.23 -1.77
N PRO A 62 11.41 -10.55 -1.14
CA PRO A 62 11.28 -10.08 0.23
C PRO A 62 10.03 -9.20 0.42
N GLN A 63 9.36 -9.39 1.56
CA GLN A 63 8.19 -8.61 1.94
C GLN A 63 8.37 -8.06 3.35
N GLU A 64 8.40 -6.75 3.44
CA GLU A 64 8.59 -5.99 4.67
C GLU A 64 7.30 -5.25 5.05
N ALA A 65 7.26 -4.66 6.24
CA ALA A 65 6.14 -3.81 6.65
C ALA A 65 6.60 -2.54 7.35
N TYR A 66 5.87 -1.46 7.12
CA TYR A 66 6.00 -0.24 7.91
C TYR A 66 5.26 -0.38 9.24
N VAL A 67 5.96 -0.10 10.33
CA VAL A 67 5.37 0.16 11.65
C VAL A 67 5.24 1.67 11.80
N TRP A 68 4.08 2.21 11.40
CA TRP A 68 3.87 3.67 11.23
C TRP A 68 3.10 4.30 12.39
N GLN A 69 2.89 3.55 13.47
CA GLN A 69 2.17 4.02 14.65
C GLN A 69 3.03 4.98 15.48
N ARG A 70 2.49 6.15 15.79
CA ARG A 70 3.14 7.17 16.64
C ARG A 70 3.16 6.80 18.11
N SER A 71 2.35 5.82 18.52
CA SER A 71 2.25 5.33 19.90
C SER A 71 2.34 3.81 19.95
N TRP A 72 3.33 3.30 20.65
CA TRP A 72 3.63 1.88 20.79
C TRP A 72 2.82 1.23 21.92
N ARG A 73 1.51 1.09 21.70
CA ARG A 73 0.59 0.41 22.59
C ARG A 73 0.74 -1.12 22.51
N PRO A 74 0.20 -1.91 23.48
CA PRO A 74 0.27 -3.38 23.44
C PRO A 74 -0.13 -3.98 22.09
N ALA A 75 -1.20 -3.49 21.46
CA ALA A 75 -1.66 -3.98 20.17
C ALA A 75 -0.62 -3.84 19.03
N VAL A 76 0.30 -2.86 19.11
CA VAL A 76 1.39 -2.70 18.13
C VAL A 76 2.44 -3.80 18.34
N ARG A 77 2.82 -4.08 19.59
CA ARG A 77 3.75 -5.15 19.94
C ARG A 77 3.22 -6.53 19.54
N GLU A 78 1.95 -6.78 19.81
CA GLU A 78 1.26 -8.02 19.41
C GLU A 78 1.22 -8.19 17.88
N ALA A 79 0.92 -7.11 17.15
CA ALA A 79 0.95 -7.12 15.69
C ALA A 79 2.35 -7.41 15.16
N LEU A 80 3.38 -6.78 15.73
CA LEU A 80 4.79 -7.01 15.37
C LEU A 80 5.19 -8.47 15.63
N ALA A 81 4.92 -9.00 16.82
CA ALA A 81 5.25 -10.38 17.19
C ALA A 81 4.54 -11.40 16.28
N ARG A 82 3.28 -11.14 15.92
CA ARG A 82 2.49 -11.97 15.00
C ARG A 82 3.07 -11.96 13.57
N ALA A 83 3.53 -10.79 13.11
CA ALA A 83 4.04 -10.62 11.76
C ALA A 83 5.49 -11.10 11.58
N ALA A 84 6.32 -10.99 12.60
CA ALA A 84 7.75 -11.27 12.53
C ALA A 84 8.13 -12.61 11.89
N PRO A 85 7.44 -13.75 12.12
CA PRO A 85 7.77 -15.02 11.47
C PRO A 85 7.57 -15.03 9.95
N ARG A 86 6.82 -14.06 9.38
CA ARG A 86 6.41 -14.02 7.97
C ARG A 86 6.87 -12.78 7.21
N MET A 87 7.50 -11.83 7.89
CA MET A 87 8.07 -10.62 7.29
C MET A 87 9.59 -10.75 7.22
N ASP A 88 10.17 -10.21 6.16
CA ASP A 88 11.62 -10.18 5.97
C ASP A 88 12.28 -8.98 6.67
N GLY A 89 11.51 -7.97 7.05
CA GLY A 89 11.97 -6.78 7.75
C GLY A 89 10.84 -5.85 8.17
N PHE A 90 11.21 -4.85 8.96
CA PHE A 90 10.31 -3.78 9.39
C PHE A 90 10.98 -2.43 9.24
N THR A 91 10.23 -1.42 8.82
CA THR A 91 10.68 -0.02 8.87
C THR A 91 9.75 0.74 9.81
N CYS A 92 10.30 1.28 10.90
CA CYS A 92 9.50 2.01 11.87
C CYS A 92 9.64 3.53 11.70
N LEU A 93 8.52 4.25 11.83
CA LEU A 93 8.53 5.70 11.96
C LEU A 93 9.25 6.06 13.26
N ALA A 94 10.36 6.78 13.17
CA ALA A 94 11.20 7.12 14.31
C ALA A 94 11.16 8.62 14.66
N ALA A 95 10.99 9.48 13.66
CA ALA A 95 10.76 10.92 13.87
C ALA A 95 10.02 11.55 12.70
N GLU A 96 9.32 12.66 13.01
CA GLU A 96 8.73 13.57 12.02
C GLU A 96 9.34 14.96 12.20
N VAL A 97 9.84 15.57 11.14
CA VAL A 97 10.34 16.96 11.15
C VAL A 97 9.28 17.85 10.52
N GLN A 98 8.79 18.81 11.27
CA GLN A 98 7.93 19.89 10.79
C GLN A 98 8.77 21.14 10.57
N ILE A 99 8.54 21.81 9.45
CA ILE A 99 9.24 23.06 9.11
C ILE A 99 8.21 24.18 9.07
N ARG A 100 8.30 25.12 10.01
CA ARG A 100 7.41 26.28 10.08
C ARG A 100 8.23 27.56 10.05
N ASN A 101 7.94 28.43 9.08
CA ASN A 101 8.70 29.69 8.88
C ASN A 101 10.23 29.46 8.80
N GLY A 102 10.66 28.42 8.09
CA GLY A 102 12.07 28.05 7.94
C GLY A 102 12.71 27.42 9.20
N ARG A 103 11.97 27.24 10.28
CA ARG A 103 12.47 26.63 11.53
C ARG A 103 12.02 25.18 11.63
N PRO A 104 12.97 24.23 11.66
CA PRO A 104 12.66 22.82 11.82
C PRO A 104 12.40 22.49 13.30
N THR A 105 11.46 21.57 13.52
CA THR A 105 11.17 20.98 14.83
C THR A 105 10.99 19.48 14.64
N ALA A 106 11.74 18.67 15.38
CA ALA A 106 11.57 17.22 15.37
C ALA A 106 10.55 16.78 16.42
N ILE A 107 9.61 15.97 15.98
CA ILE A 107 8.64 15.26 16.82
C ILE A 107 9.13 13.82 16.89
N ARG A 108 9.57 13.40 18.08
CA ARG A 108 10.09 12.05 18.28
C ARG A 108 8.95 11.05 18.41
N VAL A 109 9.04 9.96 17.66
CA VAL A 109 8.30 8.73 17.95
C VAL A 109 9.24 7.86 18.77
N LEU A 110 8.74 7.32 19.88
CA LEU A 110 9.52 6.44 20.75
C LEU A 110 9.18 4.99 20.41
N PRO A 111 9.93 4.34 19.49
CA PRO A 111 9.71 2.93 19.17
C PRO A 111 9.99 2.05 20.40
N ASP A 112 9.29 0.93 20.47
CA ASP A 112 9.59 -0.10 21.46
C ASP A 112 10.79 -0.92 20.96
N TRP A 113 12.01 -0.44 21.27
CA TRP A 113 13.25 -1.08 20.85
C TRP A 113 13.36 -2.53 21.28
N PRO A 114 13.01 -2.91 22.55
CA PRO A 114 12.98 -4.30 22.97
C PRO A 114 12.06 -5.18 22.10
N ALA A 115 10.87 -4.68 21.75
CA ALA A 115 9.95 -5.44 20.90
C ALA A 115 10.49 -5.59 19.45
N LEU A 116 11.13 -4.56 18.91
CA LEU A 116 11.78 -4.61 17.60
C LEU A 116 12.97 -5.58 17.59
N ALA A 117 13.81 -5.55 18.63
CA ALA A 117 14.92 -6.48 18.78
C ALA A 117 14.43 -7.94 18.90
N ALA A 118 13.38 -8.17 19.70
CA ALA A 118 12.77 -9.49 19.89
C ALA A 118 12.13 -10.06 18.61
N ALA A 119 11.74 -9.20 17.66
CA ALA A 119 11.23 -9.64 16.35
C ALA A 119 12.28 -10.40 15.53
N GLY A 120 13.57 -10.21 15.79
CA GLY A 120 14.68 -10.94 15.15
C GLY A 120 14.76 -10.71 13.65
N ARG A 121 14.31 -9.55 13.16
CA ARG A 121 14.28 -9.16 11.74
C ARG A 121 15.06 -7.87 11.52
N PRO A 122 15.59 -7.62 10.31
CA PRO A 122 16.14 -6.33 9.94
C PRO A 122 15.17 -5.20 10.24
N VAL A 123 15.67 -4.11 10.84
CA VAL A 123 14.88 -2.93 11.20
C VAL A 123 15.43 -1.70 10.50
N GLY A 124 14.62 -1.10 9.63
CA GLY A 124 14.83 0.22 9.07
C GLY A 124 14.19 1.30 9.97
N LEU A 125 14.74 2.50 9.91
CA LEU A 125 14.18 3.68 10.59
C LEU A 125 13.70 4.70 9.56
N ALA A 126 12.48 5.22 9.71
CA ALA A 126 11.96 6.28 8.86
C ALA A 126 12.06 7.65 9.56
N LEU A 127 12.70 8.60 8.88
CA LEU A 127 12.68 10.02 9.18
C LEU A 127 11.72 10.71 8.20
N ARG A 128 10.53 11.09 8.68
CA ARG A 128 9.55 11.80 7.88
C ARG A 128 9.81 13.31 7.93
N ILE A 129 9.76 13.96 6.77
CA ILE A 129 9.88 15.41 6.64
C ILE A 129 8.53 15.96 6.14
N GLY A 130 7.99 16.93 6.87
CA GLY A 130 6.75 17.62 6.52
C GLY A 130 6.90 18.48 5.26
N PRO A 131 5.80 19.07 4.76
CA PRO A 131 5.82 19.87 3.55
C PRO A 131 6.81 21.03 3.63
N TYR A 132 7.65 21.16 2.60
CA TYR A 132 8.62 22.24 2.44
C TYR A 132 8.83 22.55 0.96
N ARG A 133 8.98 23.84 0.62
CA ARG A 133 9.09 24.32 -0.76
C ARG A 133 10.40 25.08 -1.01
N GLY A 134 11.36 24.93 -0.12
CA GLY A 134 12.62 25.65 -0.22
C GLY A 134 12.64 26.99 0.54
N PRO A 135 13.73 27.75 0.44
CA PRO A 135 14.88 27.47 -0.43
C PRO A 135 15.72 26.28 0.03
N PHE A 136 16.38 25.58 -0.91
CA PHE A 136 17.39 24.57 -0.65
C PHE A 136 18.77 25.20 -0.96
N ALA A 137 19.39 25.80 0.05
CA ALA A 137 20.69 26.46 -0.12
C ALA A 137 21.86 25.48 -0.02
N GLU A 138 23.01 25.85 -0.54
CA GLU A 138 24.28 25.19 -0.23
C GLU A 138 24.72 25.58 1.19
N GLY A 139 25.16 24.61 2.01
CA GLY A 139 25.44 24.87 3.45
C GLY A 139 24.16 25.16 4.26
N ASP A 140 23.05 24.58 3.89
CA ASP A 140 21.73 24.78 4.50
C ASP A 140 21.67 24.20 5.92
N ALA A 141 21.47 25.08 6.91
CA ALA A 141 21.31 24.71 8.32
C ALA A 141 20.18 23.65 8.51
N LEU A 142 19.21 23.57 7.59
CA LEU A 142 18.18 22.55 7.60
C LEU A 142 18.73 21.18 7.20
N ALA A 143 19.66 21.13 6.23
CA ALA A 143 20.35 19.88 5.89
C ALA A 143 21.16 19.35 7.08
N ASP A 144 21.89 20.22 7.78
CA ASP A 144 22.65 19.86 8.98
C ASP A 144 21.74 19.40 10.11
N PHE A 145 20.60 20.06 10.31
CA PHE A 145 19.60 19.66 11.29
C PHE A 145 19.06 18.25 10.98
N LEU A 146 18.67 18.00 9.73
CA LEU A 146 18.13 16.69 9.30
C LEU A 146 19.20 15.59 9.47
N ALA A 147 20.43 15.86 9.08
CA ALA A 147 21.54 14.93 9.25
C ALA A 147 21.85 14.65 10.74
N GLY A 148 21.75 15.67 11.59
CA GLY A 148 21.86 15.55 13.05
C GLY A 148 20.75 14.66 13.63
N GLN A 149 19.49 14.90 13.24
CA GLN A 149 18.36 14.06 13.65
C GLN A 149 18.52 12.60 13.21
N ALA A 150 18.93 12.38 11.96
CA ALA A 150 19.22 11.05 11.44
C ALA A 150 20.26 10.29 12.27
N ALA A 151 21.39 10.94 12.58
CA ALA A 151 22.44 10.33 13.40
C ALA A 151 21.97 10.02 14.83
N GLU A 152 21.13 10.88 15.40
CA GLU A 152 20.56 10.66 16.73
C GLU A 152 19.61 9.47 16.76
N LEU A 153 18.74 9.32 15.75
CA LEU A 153 17.86 8.16 15.60
C LEU A 153 18.64 6.83 15.59
N LEU A 154 19.72 6.78 14.82
CA LEU A 154 20.58 5.59 14.77
C LEU A 154 21.25 5.29 16.11
N ARG A 155 21.66 6.32 16.84
CA ARG A 155 22.29 6.19 18.17
C ARG A 155 21.27 5.64 19.19
N GLU A 156 20.04 6.14 19.17
CA GLU A 156 18.96 5.68 20.06
C GLU A 156 18.57 4.24 19.79
N ALA A 157 18.43 3.86 18.51
CA ALA A 157 18.13 2.48 18.14
C ALA A 157 19.20 1.51 18.64
N ARG A 158 20.48 1.86 18.45
CA ARG A 158 21.63 1.05 18.95
C ARG A 158 21.65 0.94 20.47
N ALA A 159 21.38 2.05 21.16
CA ALA A 159 21.24 2.04 22.63
C ALA A 159 20.08 1.18 23.11
N GLY A 160 19.01 1.08 22.29
CA GLY A 160 17.87 0.19 22.51
C GLY A 160 18.08 -1.27 22.06
N GLY A 161 19.30 -1.66 21.62
CA GLY A 161 19.61 -3.02 21.20
C GLY A 161 19.25 -3.36 19.75
N VAL A 162 18.88 -2.37 18.95
CA VAL A 162 18.55 -2.54 17.52
C VAL A 162 19.72 -2.00 16.67
N GLN A 163 20.23 -2.82 15.76
CA GLN A 163 21.16 -2.36 14.71
C GLN A 163 20.36 -1.95 13.49
N PRO A 164 20.26 -0.64 13.16
CA PRO A 164 19.49 -0.20 12.00
C PRO A 164 20.05 -0.76 10.70
N ALA A 165 19.21 -1.43 9.93
CA ALA A 165 19.56 -1.98 8.62
C ALA A 165 19.61 -0.87 7.54
N GLU A 166 18.79 0.17 7.69
CA GLU A 166 18.76 1.34 6.82
C GLU A 166 18.12 2.53 7.53
N LEU A 167 18.35 3.71 6.98
CA LEU A 167 17.57 4.92 7.26
C LEU A 167 16.78 5.30 6.01
N GLN A 168 15.45 5.40 6.14
CA GLN A 168 14.59 5.90 5.09
C GLN A 168 14.25 7.38 5.33
N VAL A 169 14.42 8.20 4.31
CA VAL A 169 13.97 9.59 4.33
C VAL A 169 12.64 9.67 3.56
N ASP A 170 11.58 10.04 4.27
CA ASP A 170 10.22 10.16 3.73
C ASP A 170 9.87 11.65 3.56
N PHE A 171 9.94 12.14 2.32
CA PHE A 171 9.69 13.53 1.99
C PHE A 171 8.98 13.68 0.65
N ASP A 172 7.71 14.08 0.69
CA ASP A 172 6.90 14.37 -0.49
C ASP A 172 7.23 15.75 -1.07
N CYS A 173 8.41 15.91 -1.69
CA CYS A 173 8.79 17.18 -2.28
C CYS A 173 8.14 17.42 -3.66
N ALA A 174 8.11 18.68 -4.10
CA ALA A 174 7.69 19.00 -5.46
C ALA A 174 8.69 18.47 -6.50
N GLU A 175 8.21 18.17 -7.70
CA GLU A 175 9.04 17.71 -8.83
C GLU A 175 10.18 18.70 -9.16
N SER A 176 9.96 20.00 -8.98
CA SER A 176 10.95 21.06 -9.14
C SER A 176 12.08 21.04 -8.10
N ASP A 177 11.84 20.44 -6.95
CA ASP A 177 12.69 20.55 -5.77
C ASP A 177 13.59 19.32 -5.55
N LEU A 178 13.53 18.33 -6.47
CA LEU A 178 14.27 17.07 -6.39
C LEU A 178 15.79 17.24 -6.29
N ASP A 179 16.40 18.24 -6.95
CA ASP A 179 17.82 18.50 -6.82
C ASP A 179 18.18 19.12 -5.44
N GLY A 180 17.27 19.89 -4.85
CA GLY A 180 17.38 20.36 -3.48
C GLY A 180 17.30 19.21 -2.47
N TYR A 181 16.32 18.34 -2.65
CA TYR A 181 16.17 17.15 -1.82
C TYR A 181 17.41 16.23 -1.91
N ARG A 182 18.01 16.07 -3.09
CA ARG A 182 19.23 15.29 -3.26
C ARG A 182 20.37 15.80 -2.37
N ARG A 183 20.53 17.13 -2.22
CA ARG A 183 21.55 17.69 -1.31
C ARG A 183 21.31 17.31 0.15
N TRP A 184 20.06 17.32 0.61
CA TRP A 184 19.72 16.85 1.96
C TRP A 184 20.05 15.37 2.15
N VAL A 185 19.70 14.54 1.16
CA VAL A 185 20.01 13.09 1.20
C VAL A 185 21.51 12.86 1.24
N GLN A 186 22.30 13.62 0.49
CA GLN A 186 23.76 13.57 0.53
C GLN A 186 24.30 13.90 1.92
N ALA A 187 23.89 15.00 2.53
CA ALA A 187 24.32 15.40 3.87
C ALA A 187 23.94 14.37 4.94
N ILE A 188 22.73 13.82 4.85
CA ILE A 188 22.27 12.75 5.75
C ILE A 188 23.16 11.51 5.57
N ARG A 189 23.39 11.08 4.34
CA ARG A 189 24.16 9.88 4.01
C ARG A 189 25.61 9.98 4.52
N GLU A 190 26.27 11.12 4.31
CA GLU A 190 27.62 11.38 4.83
C GLU A 190 27.65 11.28 6.37
N ARG A 191 26.62 11.79 7.05
CA ARG A 191 26.53 11.83 8.51
C ARG A 191 26.26 10.46 9.15
N VAL A 192 25.50 9.60 8.47
CA VAL A 192 25.05 8.31 9.02
C VAL A 192 25.83 7.09 8.52
N ALA A 193 26.82 7.32 7.65
CA ALA A 193 27.65 6.23 7.15
C ALA A 193 28.21 5.35 8.31
N PRO A 194 28.27 4.04 8.16
CA PRO A 194 28.03 3.23 6.94
C PRO A 194 26.58 2.74 6.77
N VAL A 195 25.60 3.27 7.53
CA VAL A 195 24.20 2.82 7.41
C VAL A 195 23.64 3.28 6.06
N PRO A 196 23.04 2.35 5.26
CA PRO A 196 22.43 2.72 4.00
C PRO A 196 21.29 3.73 4.18
N VAL A 197 21.18 4.67 3.24
CA VAL A 197 20.07 5.62 3.17
C VAL A 197 19.21 5.29 1.96
N THR A 198 17.89 5.24 2.12
CA THR A 198 16.91 5.12 1.05
C THR A 198 15.92 6.29 1.13
N VAL A 199 15.19 6.54 0.04
CA VAL A 199 14.16 7.58 -0.01
C VAL A 199 12.83 6.99 -0.42
N THR A 200 11.72 7.54 0.08
CA THR A 200 10.41 7.29 -0.52
C THR A 200 10.30 8.10 -1.82
N ALA A 201 9.58 7.57 -2.79
CA ALA A 201 9.45 8.16 -4.12
C ALA A 201 8.02 8.12 -4.64
N LEU A 202 7.61 9.17 -5.33
CA LEU A 202 6.30 9.27 -5.95
C LEU A 202 6.39 8.88 -7.44
N PRO A 203 5.36 8.24 -8.02
CA PRO A 203 5.34 7.85 -9.43
C PRO A 203 5.55 9.02 -10.40
N CYS A 204 5.10 10.23 -10.07
CA CYS A 204 5.29 11.42 -10.89
C CYS A 204 6.77 11.83 -11.05
N TRP A 205 7.65 11.42 -10.13
CA TRP A 205 9.09 11.73 -10.21
C TRP A 205 9.85 10.88 -11.23
N LEU A 206 9.34 9.70 -11.58
CA LEU A 206 10.04 8.70 -12.41
C LEU A 206 10.43 9.21 -13.81
N LYS A 207 9.75 10.23 -14.32
CA LYS A 207 10.04 10.88 -15.62
C LYS A 207 11.21 11.87 -15.58
N HIS A 208 11.68 12.26 -14.35
CA HIS A 208 12.66 13.33 -14.18
C HIS A 208 14.09 12.78 -14.01
N ARG A 209 15.04 13.36 -14.75
CA ARG A 209 16.48 13.04 -14.59
C ARG A 209 17.01 13.41 -13.20
N SER A 210 16.46 14.46 -12.57
CA SER A 210 16.77 14.83 -11.19
C SER A 210 16.41 13.72 -10.20
N PHE A 211 15.30 13.00 -10.44
CA PHE A 211 14.96 11.84 -9.62
C PHE A 211 15.96 10.68 -9.81
N ALA A 212 16.35 10.39 -11.04
CA ALA A 212 17.35 9.34 -11.30
C ALA A 212 18.67 9.63 -10.54
N ARG A 213 19.10 10.93 -10.50
CA ARG A 213 20.27 11.35 -9.70
C ARG A 213 20.04 11.20 -8.19
N LEU A 214 18.86 11.58 -7.70
CA LEU A 214 18.48 11.41 -6.28
C LEU A 214 18.49 9.93 -5.89
N ALA A 215 17.87 9.06 -6.68
CA ALA A 215 17.80 7.62 -6.43
C ALA A 215 19.20 6.97 -6.42
N ALA A 216 20.06 7.35 -7.36
CA ALA A 216 21.45 6.89 -7.42
C ALA A 216 22.26 7.40 -6.20
N GLU A 217 22.07 8.64 -5.77
CA GLU A 217 22.69 9.19 -4.57
C GLU A 217 22.27 8.43 -3.32
N ALA A 218 20.97 8.13 -3.17
CA ALA A 218 20.45 7.35 -2.06
C ALA A 218 20.90 5.89 -2.09
N GLY A 219 21.22 5.33 -3.27
CA GLY A 219 21.54 3.91 -3.45
C GLY A 219 20.33 2.98 -3.53
N GLY A 220 19.10 3.51 -3.38
CA GLY A 220 17.83 2.80 -3.49
C GLY A 220 16.66 3.67 -3.09
N TYR A 221 15.44 3.21 -3.40
CA TYR A 221 14.22 3.93 -3.03
C TYR A 221 13.02 3.00 -2.80
N VAL A 222 11.98 3.55 -2.16
CA VAL A 222 10.68 2.89 -2.01
C VAL A 222 9.66 3.64 -2.85
N LEU A 223 9.17 3.01 -3.91
CA LEU A 223 8.16 3.57 -4.79
C LEU A 223 6.77 3.44 -4.15
N GLN A 224 6.15 4.56 -3.80
CA GLN A 224 4.79 4.61 -3.27
C GLN A 224 3.79 4.59 -4.44
N VAL A 225 3.14 3.45 -4.70
CA VAL A 225 2.14 3.32 -5.77
C VAL A 225 0.71 3.55 -5.29
N HIS A 226 0.57 4.08 -4.10
CA HIS A 226 -0.71 4.44 -3.49
C HIS A 226 -0.73 5.92 -3.13
N SER A 227 -1.87 6.56 -3.29
CA SER A 227 -2.06 7.96 -2.91
C SER A 227 -3.53 8.26 -2.64
N LEU A 228 -3.78 9.36 -1.92
CA LEU A 228 -5.10 9.94 -1.83
C LEU A 228 -5.25 10.99 -2.92
N GLU A 229 -5.94 10.65 -3.99
CA GLU A 229 -6.46 11.66 -4.90
C GLU A 229 -7.68 12.33 -4.25
N ARG A 230 -7.67 13.66 -4.22
CA ARG A 230 -8.79 14.41 -3.68
C ARG A 230 -10.00 14.29 -4.63
N PRO A 231 -11.06 13.55 -4.26
CA PRO A 231 -12.20 13.37 -5.13
C PRO A 231 -12.97 14.70 -5.29
N ARG A 232 -13.55 14.90 -6.44
CA ARG A 232 -14.33 16.12 -6.76
C ARG A 232 -15.69 16.13 -6.09
N SER A 233 -16.25 14.97 -5.80
CA SER A 233 -17.54 14.79 -5.12
C SER A 233 -17.54 13.51 -4.28
N PRO A 234 -18.51 13.32 -3.37
CA PRO A 234 -18.67 12.08 -2.61
C PRO A 234 -18.90 10.84 -3.48
N GLU A 235 -19.46 11.00 -4.68
CA GLU A 235 -19.75 9.91 -5.62
C GLU A 235 -18.63 9.61 -6.59
N ALA A 236 -17.63 10.51 -6.73
CA ALA A 236 -16.54 10.34 -7.67
C ALA A 236 -15.77 9.06 -7.38
N ASP A 237 -15.42 8.31 -8.42
CA ASP A 237 -14.57 7.14 -8.27
C ASP A 237 -13.24 7.55 -7.65
N ALA A 238 -12.86 6.83 -6.62
CA ALA A 238 -11.59 7.01 -5.94
C ALA A 238 -11.06 5.64 -5.53
N VAL A 239 -9.80 5.40 -5.81
CA VAL A 239 -9.07 4.18 -5.40
C VAL A 239 -7.80 4.60 -4.68
N LEU A 240 -7.41 3.83 -3.69
CA LEU A 240 -6.20 4.10 -2.91
C LEU A 240 -4.94 3.66 -3.68
N CYS A 241 -5.06 2.60 -4.47
CA CYS A 241 -4.02 2.10 -5.35
C CYS A 241 -4.69 1.50 -6.59
N ASP A 242 -4.47 2.12 -7.75
CA ASP A 242 -4.88 1.58 -9.05
C ASP A 242 -3.82 0.59 -9.54
N ALA A 243 -4.23 -0.67 -9.73
CA ALA A 243 -3.31 -1.76 -10.06
C ALA A 243 -2.61 -1.57 -11.41
N ASP A 244 -3.30 -1.01 -12.40
CA ASP A 244 -2.69 -0.80 -13.73
C ASP A 244 -1.70 0.37 -13.71
N SER A 245 -2.00 1.42 -12.96
CA SER A 245 -1.08 2.52 -12.72
C SER A 245 0.14 2.07 -11.92
N ALA A 246 -0.03 1.19 -10.93
CA ALA A 246 1.07 0.59 -10.18
C ALA A 246 2.00 -0.24 -11.09
N ARG A 247 1.45 -1.08 -11.99
CA ARG A 247 2.25 -1.83 -12.97
C ARG A 247 3.06 -0.90 -13.87
N ARG A 248 2.42 0.13 -14.44
CA ARG A 248 3.11 1.13 -15.29
C ARG A 248 4.21 1.88 -14.53
N ALA A 249 3.98 2.22 -13.27
CA ALA A 249 4.97 2.88 -12.43
C ALA A 249 6.17 1.97 -12.17
N VAL A 250 5.95 0.69 -11.84
CA VAL A 250 7.02 -0.30 -11.63
C VAL A 250 7.84 -0.54 -12.89
N GLU A 251 7.22 -0.64 -14.07
CA GLU A 251 7.93 -0.72 -15.35
C GLU A 251 8.79 0.53 -15.60
N SER A 252 8.26 1.70 -15.26
CA SER A 252 8.99 2.97 -15.40
C SER A 252 10.16 3.07 -14.44
N ALA A 253 9.99 2.61 -13.20
CA ALA A 253 11.04 2.50 -12.19
C ALA A 253 12.13 1.52 -12.63
N GLY A 254 11.76 0.41 -13.27
CA GLY A 254 12.67 -0.55 -13.85
C GLY A 254 13.66 0.05 -14.86
N ARG A 255 13.22 1.05 -15.61
CA ARG A 255 14.08 1.75 -16.59
C ARG A 255 15.13 2.67 -15.97
N ILE A 256 14.95 3.07 -14.71
CA ILE A 256 15.94 3.90 -13.98
C ILE A 256 17.16 3.06 -13.60
N GLY A 257 16.98 1.74 -13.36
CA GLY A 257 18.07 0.79 -13.09
C GLY A 257 18.65 0.88 -11.67
N VAL A 258 18.06 1.66 -10.76
CA VAL A 258 18.45 1.74 -9.35
C VAL A 258 17.57 0.76 -8.54
N PRO A 259 18.11 0.03 -7.56
CA PRO A 259 17.32 -0.88 -6.72
C PRO A 259 16.14 -0.18 -6.05
N PHE A 260 14.97 -0.82 -6.06
CA PHE A 260 13.78 -0.27 -5.41
C PHE A 260 12.87 -1.35 -4.83
N ARG A 261 12.14 -0.98 -3.79
CA ARG A 261 10.98 -1.71 -3.26
C ARG A 261 9.70 -0.97 -3.64
N VAL A 262 8.57 -1.67 -3.63
CA VAL A 262 7.26 -1.07 -3.90
C VAL A 262 6.44 -1.05 -2.63
N ALA A 263 5.92 0.12 -2.26
CA ALA A 263 5.01 0.26 -1.12
C ALA A 263 3.58 -0.01 -1.56
N LEU A 264 2.96 -1.07 -1.00
CA LEU A 264 1.56 -1.43 -1.19
C LEU A 264 0.72 -1.07 0.04
N PRO A 265 -0.48 -0.52 -0.14
CA PRO A 265 -1.33 -0.12 0.96
C PRO A 265 -2.08 -1.30 1.59
N THR A 266 -2.26 -1.24 2.91
CA THR A 266 -3.12 -2.15 3.68
C THR A 266 -4.26 -1.39 4.37
N TYR A 267 -4.26 -0.06 4.29
CA TYR A 267 -5.09 0.84 5.09
C TYR A 267 -6.26 1.41 4.29
N GLY A 268 -7.08 2.14 5.00
CA GLY A 268 -8.12 2.98 4.43
C GLY A 268 -8.18 4.33 5.15
N TYR A 269 -9.09 5.17 4.70
CA TYR A 269 -9.41 6.44 5.34
C TYR A 269 -10.88 6.80 5.15
N VAL A 270 -11.35 7.71 6.02
CA VAL A 270 -12.67 8.31 5.91
C VAL A 270 -12.53 9.71 5.34
N MET A 271 -13.19 9.96 4.23
CA MET A 271 -13.31 11.27 3.61
C MET A 271 -14.57 11.96 4.13
N ALA A 272 -14.46 13.25 4.40
CA ALA A 272 -15.55 14.09 4.85
C ALA A 272 -15.92 15.11 3.77
N PHE A 273 -17.23 15.28 3.54
CA PHE A 273 -17.80 16.22 2.57
C PHE A 273 -18.90 17.03 3.24
N ASP A 274 -19.04 18.30 2.86
CA ASP A 274 -20.17 19.14 3.29
C ASP A 274 -21.47 18.75 2.56
N ARG A 275 -22.58 19.38 2.90
CA ARG A 275 -23.89 19.17 2.25
C ARG A 275 -23.87 19.45 0.74
N GLY A 276 -23.00 20.33 0.28
CA GLY A 276 -22.80 20.66 -1.15
C GLY A 276 -21.88 19.68 -1.87
N GLY A 277 -21.37 18.63 -1.20
CA GLY A 277 -20.45 17.66 -1.79
C GLY A 277 -18.99 18.13 -1.86
N ARG A 278 -18.64 19.27 -1.25
CA ARG A 278 -17.27 19.77 -1.23
C ARG A 278 -16.43 18.99 -0.20
N PHE A 279 -15.24 18.57 -0.61
CA PHE A 279 -14.29 17.85 0.25
C PHE A 279 -13.81 18.75 1.41
N LEU A 280 -13.96 18.27 2.64
CA LEU A 280 -13.56 18.93 3.88
C LEU A 280 -12.24 18.41 4.43
N GLY A 281 -12.00 17.12 4.31
CA GLY A 281 -10.78 16.50 4.86
C GLY A 281 -10.82 14.98 4.89
N VAL A 282 -9.75 14.40 5.44
CA VAL A 282 -9.62 12.95 5.64
C VAL A 282 -9.24 12.63 7.08
N SER A 283 -9.63 11.44 7.53
CA SER A 283 -9.15 10.80 8.76
C SER A 283 -8.59 9.43 8.39
N ALA A 284 -7.27 9.27 8.50
CA ALA A 284 -6.56 8.05 8.12
C ALA A 284 -5.94 7.32 9.31
N GLU A 285 -5.63 8.06 10.39
CA GLU A 285 -4.91 7.55 11.55
C GLU A 285 -5.50 8.12 12.84
N GLY A 286 -5.54 7.30 13.87
CA GLY A 286 -6.04 7.72 15.18
C GLY A 286 -7.56 7.70 15.31
N PRO A 287 -8.10 8.27 16.38
CA PRO A 287 -9.54 8.39 16.55
C PRO A 287 -10.12 9.23 15.40
N MET A 288 -11.25 8.78 14.85
CA MET A 288 -11.95 9.55 13.83
C MET A 288 -12.23 10.95 14.34
N ALA A 289 -11.96 11.96 13.52
CA ALA A 289 -12.36 13.32 13.82
C ALA A 289 -13.87 13.37 14.07
N ALA A 290 -14.28 14.11 15.09
CA ALA A 290 -15.70 14.36 15.36
C ALA A 290 -16.23 15.31 14.26
N TRP A 291 -16.87 14.75 13.26
CA TRP A 291 -17.54 15.51 12.21
C TRP A 291 -18.95 15.88 12.66
N GLY A 292 -19.41 17.06 12.30
CA GLY A 292 -20.78 17.48 12.57
C GLY A 292 -21.84 16.61 11.87
N PRO A 293 -23.11 16.68 12.30
CA PRO A 293 -24.19 15.85 11.76
C PRO A 293 -24.47 16.07 10.28
N ASP A 294 -24.09 17.23 9.76
CA ASP A 294 -24.30 17.64 8.36
C ASP A 294 -23.17 17.21 7.42
N VAL A 295 -22.19 16.47 7.94
CA VAL A 295 -21.03 16.00 7.17
C VAL A 295 -21.29 14.61 6.64
N ARG A 296 -21.22 14.47 5.32
CA ARG A 296 -21.29 13.16 4.66
C ARG A 296 -19.92 12.50 4.72
N LEU A 297 -19.87 11.29 5.23
CA LEU A 297 -18.64 10.49 5.35
C LEU A 297 -18.62 9.39 4.31
N ARG A 298 -17.47 9.23 3.64
CA ARG A 298 -17.19 8.11 2.73
C ARG A 298 -15.91 7.42 3.16
N GLU A 299 -15.98 6.13 3.36
CA GLU A 299 -14.83 5.29 3.63
C GLU A 299 -14.22 4.78 2.31
N LEU A 300 -12.90 4.82 2.20
CA LEU A 300 -12.13 4.23 1.12
C LEU A 300 -11.06 3.31 1.72
N ARG A 301 -10.90 2.12 1.15
CA ARG A 301 -9.90 1.12 1.58
C ARG A 301 -9.09 0.60 0.42
N ALA A 302 -7.89 0.15 0.72
CA ALA A 302 -7.11 -0.65 -0.21
C ALA A 302 -7.87 -1.95 -0.55
N ASP A 303 -7.93 -2.29 -1.83
CA ASP A 303 -8.52 -3.54 -2.31
C ASP A 303 -7.51 -4.69 -2.14
N PRO A 304 -7.75 -5.65 -1.23
CA PRO A 304 -6.80 -6.71 -0.99
C PRO A 304 -6.71 -7.72 -2.15
N ALA A 305 -7.75 -7.87 -2.96
CA ALA A 305 -7.72 -8.75 -4.13
C ALA A 305 -6.85 -8.14 -5.26
N ALA A 306 -6.96 -6.83 -5.48
CA ALA A 306 -6.11 -6.11 -6.42
C ALA A 306 -4.63 -6.15 -5.98
N MET A 307 -4.34 -5.94 -4.69
CA MET A 307 -2.97 -6.04 -4.16
C MET A 307 -2.41 -7.46 -4.28
N ALA A 308 -3.20 -8.48 -3.99
CA ALA A 308 -2.82 -9.88 -4.21
C ALA A 308 -2.49 -10.17 -5.68
N GLY A 309 -3.26 -9.59 -6.61
CA GLY A 309 -2.99 -9.65 -8.04
C GLY A 309 -1.61 -9.08 -8.39
N LEU A 310 -1.27 -7.90 -7.87
CA LEU A 310 0.05 -7.28 -8.08
C LEU A 310 1.19 -8.15 -7.53
N VAL A 311 1.02 -8.71 -6.32
CA VAL A 311 2.02 -9.61 -5.73
C VAL A 311 2.26 -10.83 -6.61
N ARG A 312 1.20 -11.46 -7.12
CA ARG A 312 1.28 -12.61 -8.04
C ARG A 312 2.01 -12.23 -9.32
N ASP A 313 1.59 -11.14 -9.98
CA ASP A 313 2.16 -10.68 -11.23
C ASP A 313 3.67 -10.41 -11.10
N TRP A 314 4.09 -9.73 -10.03
CA TRP A 314 5.51 -9.41 -9.78
C TRP A 314 6.31 -10.61 -9.24
N THR A 315 5.65 -11.61 -8.69
CA THR A 315 6.28 -12.90 -8.39
C THR A 315 6.57 -13.67 -9.67
N GLU A 316 5.68 -13.61 -10.67
CA GLU A 316 5.88 -14.22 -11.97
C GLU A 316 6.93 -13.47 -12.80
N SER A 317 6.82 -12.14 -12.86
CA SER A 317 7.75 -11.31 -13.64
C SER A 317 7.78 -9.86 -13.12
N ARG A 318 8.99 -9.35 -12.87
CA ARG A 318 9.24 -7.97 -12.43
C ARG A 318 10.56 -7.45 -12.98
N PRO A 319 10.79 -6.11 -13.02
CA PRO A 319 12.12 -5.56 -13.29
C PRO A 319 13.17 -6.12 -12.31
N ALA A 320 14.36 -6.49 -12.80
CA ALA A 320 15.41 -7.10 -11.96
C ALA A 320 15.87 -6.20 -10.80
N CYS A 321 15.74 -4.87 -10.95
CA CYS A 321 16.04 -3.91 -9.89
C CYS A 321 14.89 -3.71 -8.87
N MET A 322 13.74 -4.35 -9.05
CA MET A 322 12.70 -4.44 -8.01
C MET A 322 13.09 -5.52 -7.01
N THR A 323 13.54 -5.10 -5.84
CA THR A 323 14.14 -5.96 -4.82
C THR A 323 13.14 -6.52 -3.80
N GLY A 324 11.93 -5.97 -3.70
CA GLY A 324 10.93 -6.45 -2.75
C GLY A 324 9.71 -5.54 -2.67
N LEU A 325 8.87 -5.88 -1.70
CA LEU A 325 7.66 -5.14 -1.33
C LEU A 325 7.77 -4.62 0.11
N ILE A 326 7.10 -3.53 0.39
CA ILE A 326 6.88 -3.06 1.75
C ILE A 326 5.42 -2.66 1.94
N TRP A 327 4.77 -3.23 2.95
CA TRP A 327 3.35 -3.02 3.21
C TRP A 327 3.11 -1.78 4.07
N TYR A 328 2.39 -0.82 3.57
CA TYR A 328 2.02 0.38 4.30
C TYR A 328 0.55 0.32 4.73
N ARG A 329 0.29 -0.02 5.97
CA ARG A 329 1.15 -0.25 7.14
C ARG A 329 0.82 -1.58 7.81
N LEU A 330 1.68 -2.03 8.74
CA LEU A 330 1.42 -3.24 9.53
C LEU A 330 0.02 -3.18 10.17
N PRO A 331 -0.85 -4.19 9.92
CA PRO A 331 -2.17 -4.25 10.54
C PRO A 331 -2.09 -4.37 12.05
N VAL A 332 -2.66 -3.40 12.75
CA VAL A 332 -2.82 -3.39 14.21
C VAL A 332 -4.30 -3.51 14.53
N GLU A 333 -4.66 -4.32 15.52
CA GLU A 333 -6.06 -4.64 15.79
C GLU A 333 -6.91 -3.42 16.18
N SER A 334 -6.31 -2.45 16.84
CA SER A 334 -6.95 -1.18 17.18
C SER A 334 -7.16 -0.23 15.99
N ASP A 335 -6.56 -0.53 14.83
CA ASP A 335 -6.73 0.27 13.60
C ASP A 335 -7.90 -0.25 12.78
N VAL A 336 -9.06 0.34 12.98
CA VAL A 336 -10.31 -0.10 12.34
C VAL A 336 -10.36 0.15 10.83
N LEU A 337 -9.50 1.02 10.31
CA LEU A 337 -9.42 1.33 8.89
C LEU A 337 -8.37 0.48 8.16
N ASN A 338 -7.57 -0.28 8.87
CA ASN A 338 -6.58 -1.18 8.28
C ASN A 338 -7.17 -2.59 8.06
N TRP A 339 -6.53 -3.38 7.21
CA TRP A 339 -6.81 -4.81 7.09
C TRP A 339 -6.57 -5.53 8.42
N ARG A 340 -6.98 -6.79 8.48
CA ARG A 340 -6.56 -7.72 9.51
C ARG A 340 -5.42 -8.59 9.02
N TRP A 341 -4.70 -9.18 9.96
CA TRP A 341 -3.56 -10.04 9.62
C TRP A 341 -3.90 -11.15 8.61
N PRO A 342 -5.03 -11.88 8.72
CA PRO A 342 -5.37 -12.91 7.72
C PRO A 342 -5.52 -12.34 6.30
N THR A 343 -6.05 -11.13 6.16
CA THR A 343 -6.17 -10.43 4.87
C THR A 343 -4.80 -10.12 4.27
N LEU A 344 -3.90 -9.55 5.07
CA LEU A 344 -2.54 -9.26 4.63
C LEU A 344 -1.80 -10.55 4.27
N ALA A 345 -1.89 -11.59 5.08
CA ALA A 345 -1.22 -12.86 4.84
C ALA A 345 -1.67 -13.54 3.52
N ALA A 346 -2.96 -13.44 3.17
CA ALA A 346 -3.48 -13.91 1.90
C ALA A 346 -2.94 -13.07 0.72
N ALA A 347 -2.95 -11.74 0.84
CA ALA A 347 -2.44 -10.84 -0.18
C ALA A 347 -0.93 -11.02 -0.41
N MET A 348 -0.14 -11.20 0.66
CA MET A 348 1.29 -11.52 0.58
C MET A 348 1.57 -12.80 -0.21
N ALA A 349 0.68 -13.77 -0.13
CA ALA A 349 0.76 -15.03 -0.88
C ALA A 349 0.23 -14.91 -2.34
N GLY A 350 -0.10 -13.70 -2.81
CA GLY A 350 -0.68 -13.47 -4.13
C GLY A 350 -2.10 -14.03 -4.29
N ARG A 351 -2.79 -14.31 -3.20
CA ARG A 351 -4.10 -14.94 -3.16
C ARG A 351 -5.17 -13.96 -2.67
N ALA A 352 -6.24 -13.78 -3.45
CA ALA A 352 -7.36 -12.95 -3.04
C ALA A 352 -7.98 -13.50 -1.74
N PRO A 353 -8.11 -12.70 -0.68
CA PRO A 353 -8.72 -13.15 0.57
C PRO A 353 -10.23 -13.35 0.39
N VAL A 354 -10.78 -14.32 1.10
CA VAL A 354 -12.19 -14.71 1.03
C VAL A 354 -12.83 -14.61 2.42
N ALA A 355 -14.03 -14.04 2.49
CA ALA A 355 -14.83 -14.06 3.71
C ALA A 355 -15.44 -15.46 3.93
N SER A 356 -15.54 -15.88 5.19
CA SER A 356 -16.17 -17.15 5.58
C SER A 356 -17.05 -16.91 6.80
N LEU A 357 -18.31 -16.54 6.54
CA LEU A 357 -19.27 -16.30 7.60
C LEU A 357 -19.89 -17.62 8.07
N LYS A 358 -20.03 -17.77 9.39
CA LYS A 358 -20.65 -18.90 10.05
C LYS A 358 -21.64 -18.38 11.10
N ALA A 359 -22.82 -19.00 11.16
CA ALA A 359 -23.76 -18.78 12.23
C ALA A 359 -23.47 -19.77 13.36
N GLU A 360 -23.37 -19.26 14.58
CA GLU A 360 -23.15 -20.03 15.80
C GLU A 360 -24.30 -19.75 16.78
N LEU A 361 -24.64 -20.75 17.58
CA LEU A 361 -25.72 -20.66 18.56
C LEU A 361 -25.15 -20.76 19.97
N GLY A 362 -25.37 -19.71 20.78
CA GLY A 362 -25.13 -19.70 22.21
C GLY A 362 -26.40 -20.10 22.99
N ARG A 363 -26.23 -20.74 24.16
CA ARG A 363 -27.30 -21.05 25.08
C ARG A 363 -26.94 -20.50 26.47
N PRO A 364 -27.07 -19.18 26.70
CA PRO A 364 -26.66 -18.55 27.96
C PRO A 364 -27.53 -18.97 29.14
N GLU A 365 -28.79 -19.35 28.89
CA GLU A 365 -29.70 -19.88 29.88
C GLU A 365 -30.76 -20.79 29.23
N LYS A 366 -31.52 -21.53 30.05
CA LYS A 366 -32.58 -22.45 29.59
C LYS A 366 -33.63 -21.71 28.77
N GLY A 367 -33.94 -22.24 27.59
CA GLY A 367 -34.91 -21.66 26.67
C GLY A 367 -34.44 -20.36 25.95
N LEU A 368 -33.24 -19.85 26.22
CA LEU A 368 -32.67 -18.72 25.48
C LEU A 368 -31.60 -19.19 24.52
N VAL A 369 -31.76 -18.82 23.26
CA VAL A 369 -30.78 -19.08 22.17
C VAL A 369 -30.29 -17.74 21.66
N GLU A 370 -28.98 -17.50 21.77
CA GLU A 370 -28.32 -16.36 21.16
C GLU A 370 -27.78 -16.77 19.78
N VAL A 371 -27.97 -15.91 18.79
CA VAL A 371 -27.46 -16.09 17.43
C VAL A 371 -26.25 -15.21 17.24
N VAL A 372 -25.12 -15.83 16.95
CA VAL A 372 -23.82 -15.15 16.75
C VAL A 372 -23.37 -15.38 15.32
N LEU A 373 -22.99 -14.31 14.64
CA LEU A 373 -22.34 -14.38 13.34
C LEU A 373 -20.84 -14.23 13.52
N ALA A 374 -20.06 -15.22 13.09
CA ALA A 374 -18.59 -15.23 13.14
C ALA A 374 -18.00 -15.18 11.73
N ASN A 375 -16.88 -14.50 11.56
CA ASN A 375 -16.09 -14.51 10.32
C ASN A 375 -14.79 -15.30 10.53
N ALA A 376 -14.75 -16.53 10.06
CA ALA A 376 -13.59 -17.41 10.08
C ALA A 376 -12.71 -17.28 8.81
N GLY A 377 -13.03 -16.32 7.94
CA GLY A 377 -12.33 -16.08 6.68
C GLY A 377 -11.15 -15.13 6.78
N GLU A 378 -10.72 -14.65 5.63
CA GLU A 378 -9.55 -13.76 5.45
C GLU A 378 -9.96 -12.35 4.98
N ALA A 379 -11.14 -12.19 4.40
CA ALA A 379 -11.70 -10.89 4.02
C ALA A 379 -12.79 -10.46 5.01
N ASP A 380 -13.07 -9.16 5.05
CA ASP A 380 -14.23 -8.62 5.77
C ASP A 380 -15.53 -9.27 5.25
N GLY A 381 -16.45 -9.60 6.15
CA GLY A 381 -17.78 -10.10 5.79
C GLY A 381 -18.53 -9.05 4.96
N PRO A 382 -19.17 -9.46 3.85
CA PRO A 382 -19.90 -8.54 2.99
C PRO A 382 -21.12 -7.95 3.71
N PRO A 383 -21.56 -6.74 3.33
CA PRO A 383 -22.85 -6.23 3.76
C PRO A 383 -24.00 -7.10 3.18
N GLY A 384 -25.16 -7.06 3.82
CA GLY A 384 -26.32 -7.84 3.38
C GLY A 384 -26.27 -9.32 3.82
N ALA A 385 -25.46 -9.67 4.82
CA ALA A 385 -25.45 -11.02 5.38
C ALA A 385 -26.84 -11.39 5.94
N VAL A 386 -27.30 -12.58 5.59
CA VAL A 386 -28.60 -13.14 6.05
C VAL A 386 -28.33 -14.43 6.81
N VAL A 387 -28.87 -14.52 8.02
CA VAL A 387 -28.80 -15.72 8.85
C VAL A 387 -30.20 -16.27 9.03
N GLN A 388 -30.39 -17.54 8.66
CA GLN A 388 -31.64 -18.27 8.81
C GLN A 388 -31.53 -19.21 10.01
N VAL A 389 -32.43 -19.05 10.97
CA VAL A 389 -32.54 -19.92 12.14
C VAL A 389 -33.80 -20.75 12.01
N ARG A 390 -33.70 -22.08 12.21
CA ARG A 390 -34.79 -23.02 12.15
C ARG A 390 -34.83 -23.85 13.44
N TRP A 391 -36.01 -24.22 13.88
CA TRP A 391 -36.19 -25.09 15.04
C TRP A 391 -37.27 -26.11 14.82
N SER A 392 -37.17 -27.21 15.56
CA SER A 392 -38.19 -28.28 15.61
C SER A 392 -38.70 -28.41 17.05
N ALA A 393 -39.99 -28.67 17.17
CA ALA A 393 -40.64 -28.98 18.47
C ALA A 393 -40.38 -27.97 19.59
N GLY A 394 -40.90 -26.73 19.48
CA GLY A 394 -40.79 -25.72 20.52
C GLY A 394 -41.65 -24.53 20.22
N GLU A 395 -42.26 -23.96 21.22
CA GLU A 395 -43.02 -22.71 21.15
C GLU A 395 -42.05 -21.52 21.29
N LEU A 396 -41.95 -20.69 20.26
CA LEU A 396 -41.20 -19.45 20.31
C LEU A 396 -42.03 -18.38 21.06
N LEU A 397 -41.55 -17.97 22.22
CA LEU A 397 -42.18 -16.93 23.05
C LEU A 397 -41.83 -15.52 22.57
N ALA A 398 -40.55 -15.28 22.26
CA ALA A 398 -40.06 -13.99 21.80
C ALA A 398 -38.78 -14.16 20.97
N ALA A 399 -38.51 -13.20 20.07
CA ALA A 399 -37.27 -13.06 19.35
C ALA A 399 -37.03 -11.59 19.00
N ASP A 400 -35.78 -11.16 18.99
CA ASP A 400 -35.40 -9.83 18.56
C ASP A 400 -34.01 -9.83 17.92
N ALA A 401 -33.76 -8.86 17.06
CA ALA A 401 -32.49 -8.63 16.43
C ALA A 401 -31.66 -7.60 17.23
N ILE A 402 -30.35 -7.81 17.27
CA ILE A 402 -29.37 -6.92 17.92
C ILE A 402 -28.16 -6.72 17.00
N GLY A 403 -27.18 -5.93 17.46
CA GLY A 403 -25.91 -5.76 16.74
C GLY A 403 -26.03 -5.09 15.37
N GLY A 404 -27.15 -4.36 15.12
CA GLY A 404 -27.42 -3.70 13.85
C GLY A 404 -28.02 -4.61 12.78
N PHE A 405 -28.60 -5.76 13.17
CA PHE A 405 -29.41 -6.62 12.32
C PHE A 405 -30.89 -6.30 12.46
N ASP A 406 -31.66 -6.69 11.49
CA ASP A 406 -33.13 -6.67 11.50
C ASP A 406 -33.68 -8.10 11.52
N LEU A 407 -34.75 -8.34 12.28
CA LEU A 407 -35.55 -9.56 12.21
C LEU A 407 -36.50 -9.43 11.01
N SER A 408 -36.01 -9.85 9.82
CA SER A 408 -36.68 -9.63 8.53
C SER A 408 -37.77 -10.65 8.21
N GLY A 409 -37.85 -11.76 8.96
CA GLY A 409 -38.87 -12.77 8.79
C GLY A 409 -39.00 -13.67 10.03
N ARG A 410 -40.23 -14.03 10.40
CA ARG A 410 -40.53 -14.98 11.49
C ARG A 410 -41.78 -15.80 11.19
N ASN A 411 -41.70 -17.09 11.43
CA ASN A 411 -42.84 -18.00 11.38
C ASN A 411 -42.82 -19.02 12.53
N ALA A 412 -43.64 -20.05 12.51
CA ALA A 412 -43.76 -21.03 13.58
C ALA A 412 -42.49 -21.87 13.82
N SER A 413 -41.59 -21.99 12.83
CA SER A 413 -40.40 -22.85 12.89
C SER A 413 -39.11 -22.19 12.37
N SER A 414 -39.16 -20.92 12.01
CA SER A 414 -37.98 -20.21 11.54
C SER A 414 -37.99 -18.69 11.85
N ALA A 415 -36.79 -18.12 11.92
CA ALA A 415 -36.54 -16.68 11.99
C ALA A 415 -35.38 -16.31 11.04
N THR A 416 -35.45 -15.14 10.45
CA THR A 416 -34.41 -14.63 9.54
C THR A 416 -33.87 -13.31 10.07
N PHE A 417 -32.57 -13.26 10.28
CA PHE A 417 -31.85 -12.06 10.66
C PHE A 417 -31.07 -11.54 9.47
N SER A 418 -31.21 -10.27 9.13
CA SER A 418 -30.52 -9.65 8.00
C SER A 418 -29.77 -8.40 8.41
N SER A 419 -28.54 -8.25 7.91
CA SER A 419 -27.79 -7.02 8.07
C SER A 419 -28.27 -5.95 7.09
N PRO A 420 -28.19 -4.66 7.43
CA PRO A 420 -28.58 -3.59 6.51
C PRO A 420 -27.79 -3.63 5.19
N THR A 421 -28.47 -3.54 4.07
CA THR A 421 -27.87 -3.59 2.73
C THR A 421 -27.17 -2.29 2.29
N GLY A 422 -27.30 -1.23 3.04
CA GLY A 422 -26.75 0.10 2.68
C GLY A 422 -25.81 0.70 3.71
N ALA A 423 -25.53 0.02 4.81
CA ALA A 423 -24.69 0.55 5.85
C ALA A 423 -23.21 0.41 5.48
N ALA A 424 -22.61 1.46 4.93
CA ALA A 424 -21.17 1.56 4.66
C ALA A 424 -20.28 1.25 5.90
N ARG A 425 -20.88 1.10 7.07
CA ARG A 425 -20.21 0.83 8.36
C ARG A 425 -20.43 -0.59 8.90
N TRP A 426 -21.31 -1.39 8.26
CA TRP A 426 -21.47 -2.78 8.72
C TRP A 426 -20.33 -3.63 8.17
N ARG A 427 -19.56 -4.20 9.06
CA ARG A 427 -18.44 -5.06 8.73
C ARG A 427 -18.17 -6.03 9.87
N LEU A 428 -17.92 -7.27 9.52
CA LEU A 428 -17.38 -8.28 10.40
C LEU A 428 -15.99 -8.67 9.91
N ALA A 429 -14.96 -8.15 10.57
CA ALA A 429 -13.58 -8.41 10.17
C ALA A 429 -13.18 -9.88 10.44
N PRO A 430 -12.15 -10.39 9.75
CA PRO A 430 -11.60 -11.72 10.01
C PRO A 430 -11.30 -11.94 11.50
N GLY A 431 -11.75 -13.09 12.02
CA GLY A 431 -11.59 -13.47 13.42
C GLY A 431 -12.56 -12.81 14.41
N GLN A 432 -13.46 -11.95 13.92
CA GLN A 432 -14.47 -11.33 14.76
C GLN A 432 -15.78 -12.10 14.76
N SER A 433 -16.50 -12.00 15.88
CA SER A 433 -17.87 -12.48 16.02
C SER A 433 -18.76 -11.36 16.57
N ARG A 434 -20.07 -11.45 16.30
CA ARG A 434 -21.07 -10.49 16.75
C ARG A 434 -22.38 -11.21 17.04
N ALA A 435 -22.96 -10.98 18.23
CA ALA A 435 -24.34 -11.35 18.50
C ALA A 435 -25.28 -10.52 17.61
N ILE A 436 -26.15 -11.18 16.85
CA ILE A 436 -27.03 -10.57 15.86
C ILE A 436 -28.51 -10.67 16.21
N GLY A 437 -28.84 -11.52 17.19
CA GLY A 437 -30.20 -11.70 17.67
C GLY A 437 -30.29 -12.77 18.73
N TRP A 438 -31.49 -12.93 19.24
CA TRP A 438 -31.83 -13.96 20.22
C TRP A 438 -33.25 -14.48 20.03
N LEU A 439 -33.49 -15.71 20.50
CA LEU A 439 -34.79 -16.36 20.50
C LEU A 439 -35.06 -16.95 21.87
N ARG A 440 -36.28 -16.75 22.43
CA ARG A 440 -36.74 -17.31 23.69
C ARG A 440 -37.83 -18.36 23.44
N PHE A 441 -37.64 -19.56 23.97
CA PHE A 441 -38.57 -20.68 23.83
C PHE A 441 -39.18 -21.10 25.17
N ALA A 442 -40.38 -21.65 25.15
CA ALA A 442 -41.03 -22.25 26.31
C ALA A 442 -40.29 -23.50 26.83
N GLY A 443 -39.44 -24.11 25.99
CA GLY A 443 -38.65 -25.31 26.29
C GLY A 443 -37.27 -25.24 25.66
N GLU A 444 -36.65 -26.37 25.41
CA GLU A 444 -35.32 -26.48 24.77
C GLU A 444 -35.42 -27.20 23.42
N PRO A 445 -35.83 -26.49 22.35
CA PRO A 445 -35.92 -27.10 21.02
C PRO A 445 -34.54 -27.37 20.42
N GLU A 446 -34.49 -28.29 19.47
CA GLU A 446 -33.35 -28.37 18.58
C GLU A 446 -33.37 -27.13 17.63
N VAL A 447 -32.31 -26.35 17.64
CA VAL A 447 -32.19 -25.14 16.84
C VAL A 447 -30.97 -25.27 15.95
N LYS A 448 -31.10 -24.88 14.67
CA LYS A 448 -30.03 -24.83 13.67
C LYS A 448 -29.98 -23.42 13.07
N ALA A 449 -28.79 -22.93 12.78
CA ALA A 449 -28.58 -21.65 12.13
C ALA A 449 -27.64 -21.80 10.95
N ASP A 450 -27.98 -21.16 9.84
CA ASP A 450 -27.21 -21.17 8.61
C ASP A 450 -27.09 -19.75 8.06
N VAL A 451 -25.94 -19.43 7.49
CA VAL A 451 -25.77 -18.21 6.69
C VAL A 451 -26.32 -18.49 5.30
N ALA A 452 -27.30 -17.71 4.85
CA ALA A 452 -27.83 -17.82 3.50
C ALA A 452 -26.76 -17.40 2.47
N ARG A 453 -26.67 -18.17 1.41
CA ARG A 453 -25.74 -17.94 0.30
C ARG A 453 -26.33 -16.96 -0.71
#